data_42e48d630fce682098a6f693f48efe34
#
_entry.id   42e48d630fce682098a6f693f48efe34
#
_cell.length_a   1.000
_cell.length_b   1.000
_cell.length_c   1.000
_cell.angle_alpha   90.00
_cell.angle_beta   90.00
_cell.angle_gamma   90.00
#
_symmetry.space_group_name_H-M   'P 1'
#
loop_
_entity.id
_entity.type
_entity.pdbx_description
1 polymer ?
#
loop_
_entity_poly.entity_id
_entity_poly.type
_entity_poly.pdbx_seq_one_letter_code
_entity_poly.pdbx_strand_id
1 'polypeptide(L)'
;MKKLLLILLISLGLIGCTSNQIFVGSSPEPMPVVDYVDLDRFMGDWYVIATIPTFLERDAYNPIETYKRDNDGSIATTFTFNKGSLSGPTKIYRPRGFVKDKRTNAIWGMQFVWPIRADYRIVYLDDTYQQTIIGRTSRDYVWIMARTPTISQKDYSSLVARVDSLGYDLDDLQKATHE
;
A
#
# COMPACT_ATOMS: atom_id res chain seq x y z
N MET A 1 -22.78 82.32 -29.95
CA MET A 1 -23.66 81.16 -29.98
C MET A 1 -22.83 79.89 -30.39
N LYS A 2 -22.24 79.25 -29.42
CA LYS A 2 -21.36 78.14 -29.69
C LYS A 2 -22.05 76.86 -29.22
N LYS A 3 -22.33 75.95 -30.16
CA LYS A 3 -22.90 74.63 -29.87
C LYS A 3 -21.78 73.66 -29.33
N LEU A 4 -22.00 73.21 -28.11
CA LEU A 4 -21.10 72.24 -27.48
C LEU A 4 -21.61 70.85 -27.81
N LEU A 5 -20.78 70.09 -28.56
CA LEU A 5 -21.05 68.72 -28.96
C LEU A 5 -20.53 67.79 -27.85
N LEU A 6 -21.39 67.10 -27.14
CA LEU A 6 -21.04 66.14 -26.12
C LEU A 6 -20.83 64.75 -26.74
N ILE A 7 -19.58 64.29 -26.86
CA ILE A 7 -19.24 62.94 -27.32
C ILE A 7 -19.30 61.97 -26.16
N LEU A 8 -20.28 61.08 -26.15
CA LEU A 8 -20.42 60.01 -25.18
C LEU A 8 -19.57 58.79 -25.62
N LEU A 9 -18.43 58.60 -24.96
CA LEU A 9 -17.59 57.41 -25.13
C LEU A 9 -18.18 56.23 -24.32
N ILE A 10 -18.78 55.28 -25.05
CA ILE A 10 -19.22 54.01 -24.46
C ILE A 10 -18.01 53.10 -24.41
N SER A 11 -17.42 52.90 -23.22
CA SER A 11 -16.37 51.91 -22.95
C SER A 11 -17.03 50.54 -22.76
N LEU A 12 -16.88 49.67 -23.79
CA LEU A 12 -17.30 48.25 -23.70
C LEU A 12 -16.28 47.53 -22.79
N GLY A 13 -16.66 47.28 -21.56
CA GLY A 13 -15.89 46.46 -20.62
C GLY A 13 -15.99 44.97 -21.04
N LEU A 14 -14.91 44.41 -21.53
CA LEU A 14 -14.76 42.96 -21.71
C LEU A 14 -14.66 42.31 -20.32
N ILE A 15 -15.77 41.73 -19.85
CA ILE A 15 -15.79 40.85 -18.67
C ILE A 15 -15.13 39.55 -19.09
N GLY A 16 -13.83 39.43 -18.85
CA GLY A 16 -13.12 38.18 -18.97
C GLY A 16 -13.59 37.22 -17.87
N CYS A 17 -14.38 36.22 -18.22
CA CYS A 17 -14.62 35.06 -17.33
C CYS A 17 -13.31 34.29 -17.15
N THR A 18 -12.55 34.59 -16.13
CA THR A 18 -11.51 33.69 -15.62
C THR A 18 -12.20 32.51 -14.97
N SER A 19 -12.33 31.40 -15.70
CA SER A 19 -12.71 30.12 -15.12
C SER A 19 -11.63 29.71 -14.13
N ASN A 20 -11.87 29.96 -12.85
CA ASN A 20 -11.05 29.46 -11.76
C ASN A 20 -11.27 27.94 -11.73
N GLN A 21 -10.41 27.19 -12.40
CA GLN A 21 -10.34 25.72 -12.30
C GLN A 21 -9.89 25.43 -10.86
N ILE A 22 -10.88 25.16 -9.99
CA ILE A 22 -10.60 24.56 -8.69
C ILE A 22 -10.06 23.18 -8.98
N PHE A 23 -8.75 22.99 -8.86
CA PHE A 23 -8.15 21.67 -8.79
C PHE A 23 -8.66 20.99 -7.51
N VAL A 24 -9.82 20.34 -7.60
CA VAL A 24 -10.23 19.37 -6.61
C VAL A 24 -9.23 18.23 -6.76
N GLY A 25 -8.24 18.17 -5.87
CA GLY A 25 -7.34 17.06 -5.78
C GLY A 25 -8.19 15.79 -5.66
N SER A 26 -8.24 14.98 -6.72
CA SER A 26 -8.92 13.68 -6.69
C SER A 26 -8.27 12.87 -5.58
N SER A 27 -9.04 12.43 -4.60
CA SER A 27 -8.57 11.40 -3.68
C SER A 27 -8.03 10.25 -4.52
N PRO A 28 -6.85 9.71 -4.18
CA PRO A 28 -6.30 8.59 -4.95
C PRO A 28 -7.37 7.50 -5.08
N GLU A 29 -7.54 6.96 -6.29
CA GLU A 29 -8.46 5.84 -6.49
C GLU A 29 -8.14 4.72 -5.50
N PRO A 30 -9.18 4.07 -4.93
CA PRO A 30 -8.98 2.96 -4.02
C PRO A 30 -8.10 1.91 -4.68
N MET A 31 -7.06 1.46 -3.96
CA MET A 31 -6.20 0.37 -4.42
C MET A 31 -7.06 -0.86 -4.72
N PRO A 32 -7.00 -1.45 -5.94
CA PRO A 32 -7.71 -2.69 -6.23
C PRO A 32 -7.26 -3.81 -5.31
N VAL A 33 -8.11 -4.78 -5.10
CA VAL A 33 -7.81 -5.98 -4.30
C VAL A 33 -8.21 -7.23 -5.07
N VAL A 34 -7.72 -8.40 -4.65
CA VAL A 34 -8.15 -9.68 -5.20
C VAL A 34 -9.63 -9.95 -4.90
N ASP A 35 -10.28 -10.73 -5.74
CA ASP A 35 -11.71 -11.02 -5.64
C ASP A 35 -12.09 -11.71 -4.33
N TYR A 36 -11.24 -12.63 -3.86
CA TYR A 36 -11.46 -13.36 -2.62
C TYR A 36 -10.17 -13.92 -2.02
N VAL A 37 -10.12 -13.93 -0.68
CA VAL A 37 -9.06 -14.57 0.10
C VAL A 37 -9.67 -15.61 1.03
N ASP A 38 -9.29 -16.87 0.84
CA ASP A 38 -9.49 -17.91 1.83
C ASP A 38 -8.53 -17.65 3.01
N LEU A 39 -9.08 -17.19 4.12
CA LEU A 39 -8.28 -16.82 5.28
C LEU A 39 -7.50 -18.01 5.87
N ASP A 40 -8.05 -19.22 5.83
CA ASP A 40 -7.37 -20.38 6.41
C ASP A 40 -6.14 -20.79 5.57
N ARG A 41 -6.24 -20.67 4.24
CA ARG A 41 -5.10 -20.87 3.33
C ARG A 41 -4.06 -19.72 3.43
N PHE A 42 -4.51 -18.51 3.75
CA PHE A 42 -3.62 -17.35 3.87
C PHE A 42 -2.80 -17.35 5.16
N MET A 43 -3.24 -18.04 6.21
CA MET A 43 -2.51 -18.12 7.50
C MET A 43 -1.15 -18.79 7.36
N GLY A 44 -0.32 -18.65 8.39
CA GLY A 44 1.05 -19.16 8.46
C GLY A 44 2.08 -18.11 8.06
N ASP A 45 3.28 -18.57 7.70
CA ASP A 45 4.44 -17.73 7.45
C ASP A 45 4.50 -17.22 6.02
N TRP A 46 4.90 -15.95 5.89
CA TRP A 46 5.18 -15.26 4.65
C TRP A 46 6.53 -14.55 4.75
N TYR A 47 7.47 -14.91 3.90
CA TYR A 47 8.77 -14.26 3.78
C TYR A 47 8.62 -12.98 2.95
N VAL A 48 9.07 -11.85 3.47
CA VAL A 48 9.08 -10.59 2.70
C VAL A 48 10.24 -10.64 1.71
N ILE A 49 9.92 -10.71 0.42
CA ILE A 49 10.91 -10.79 -0.68
C ILE A 49 11.41 -9.41 -1.09
N ALA A 50 10.50 -8.42 -1.12
CA ALA A 50 10.84 -7.03 -1.35
C ALA A 50 9.79 -6.13 -0.72
N THR A 51 10.16 -4.90 -0.37
CA THR A 51 9.27 -3.95 0.29
C THR A 51 9.66 -2.50 -0.02
N ILE A 52 8.66 -1.61 -0.07
CA ILE A 52 8.88 -0.20 0.27
C ILE A 52 8.66 -0.12 1.79
N PRO A 53 9.75 -0.02 2.59
CA PRO A 53 9.67 -0.29 4.01
C PRO A 53 9.08 0.86 4.82
N THR A 54 8.35 0.52 5.87
CA THR A 54 8.02 1.49 6.91
C THR A 54 9.28 1.88 7.71
N PHE A 55 9.18 2.93 8.53
CA PHE A 55 10.31 3.34 9.39
C PHE A 55 10.77 2.23 10.39
N LEU A 56 9.89 1.28 10.72
CA LEU A 56 10.20 0.15 11.61
C LEU A 56 11.05 -0.92 10.91
N GLU A 57 10.91 -1.04 9.59
CA GLU A 57 11.46 -2.12 8.76
C GLU A 57 12.78 -1.75 8.08
N ARG A 58 13.22 -0.51 8.22
CA ARG A 58 14.54 -0.10 7.68
C ARG A 58 15.63 -1.00 8.25
N ASP A 59 16.51 -1.51 7.39
CA ASP A 59 17.56 -2.47 7.73
C ASP A 59 17.06 -3.78 8.34
N ALA A 60 15.90 -4.28 7.88
CA ALA A 60 15.37 -5.59 8.27
C ALA A 60 16.00 -6.70 7.41
N TYR A 61 16.56 -7.70 8.07
CA TYR A 61 17.10 -8.93 7.48
C TYR A 61 16.26 -10.12 7.96
N ASN A 62 16.08 -11.14 7.12
CA ASN A 62 15.17 -12.26 7.39
C ASN A 62 13.76 -11.82 7.83
N PRO A 63 13.11 -10.87 7.14
CA PRO A 63 11.78 -10.40 7.55
C PRO A 63 10.71 -11.44 7.23
N ILE A 64 9.95 -11.85 8.27
CA ILE A 64 8.88 -12.84 8.17
C ILE A 64 7.63 -12.30 8.84
N GLU A 65 6.50 -12.39 8.15
CA GLU A 65 5.17 -12.15 8.71
C GLU A 65 4.43 -13.46 8.93
N THR A 66 3.98 -13.71 10.15
CA THR A 66 3.19 -14.88 10.52
C THR A 66 1.77 -14.45 10.86
N TYR A 67 0.77 -15.04 10.21
CA TYR A 67 -0.64 -14.77 10.47
C TYR A 67 -1.33 -15.97 11.09
N LYS A 68 -2.19 -15.72 12.07
CA LYS A 68 -3.02 -16.73 12.73
C LYS A 68 -4.39 -16.16 13.05
N ARG A 69 -5.45 -16.91 12.75
CA ARG A 69 -6.80 -16.52 13.16
C ARG A 69 -6.97 -16.66 14.68
N ASP A 70 -7.51 -15.62 15.31
CA ASP A 70 -7.92 -15.65 16.70
C ASP A 70 -9.42 -16.04 16.83
N ASN A 71 -9.79 -16.48 18.03
CA ASN A 71 -11.18 -16.90 18.32
C ASN A 71 -12.19 -15.74 18.22
N ASP A 72 -11.74 -14.49 18.36
CA ASP A 72 -12.57 -13.29 18.21
C ASP A 72 -12.75 -12.85 16.73
N GLY A 73 -12.21 -13.64 15.79
CA GLY A 73 -12.26 -13.36 14.35
C GLY A 73 -11.23 -12.35 13.85
N SER A 74 -10.35 -11.83 14.71
CA SER A 74 -9.20 -11.04 14.31
C SER A 74 -8.05 -11.94 13.84
N ILE A 75 -7.02 -11.33 13.24
CA ILE A 75 -5.81 -11.99 12.78
C ILE A 75 -4.64 -11.58 13.70
N ALA A 76 -4.19 -12.50 14.54
CA ALA A 76 -2.94 -12.32 15.26
C ALA A 76 -1.80 -12.34 14.26
N THR A 77 -1.04 -11.25 14.21
CA THR A 77 0.10 -11.09 13.32
C THR A 77 1.38 -11.03 14.14
N THR A 78 2.43 -11.71 13.68
CA THR A 78 3.77 -11.60 14.25
C THR A 78 4.73 -11.25 13.13
N PHE A 79 5.36 -10.09 13.21
CA PHE A 79 6.41 -9.67 12.30
C PHE A 79 7.76 -9.79 12.99
N THR A 80 8.66 -10.58 12.40
CA THR A 80 10.00 -10.83 12.93
C THR A 80 11.06 -10.48 11.90
N PHE A 81 12.17 -9.92 12.34
CA PHE A 81 13.36 -9.69 11.50
C PHE A 81 14.60 -9.50 12.37
N ASN A 82 15.77 -9.61 11.78
CA ASN A 82 17.05 -9.26 12.39
C ASN A 82 17.43 -7.82 11.99
N LYS A 83 17.76 -6.97 12.96
CA LYS A 83 18.06 -5.55 12.73
C LYS A 83 19.50 -5.33 12.33
N GLY A 84 19.72 -4.71 11.18
CA GLY A 84 21.03 -4.25 10.71
C GLY A 84 21.91 -5.28 10.03
N SER A 85 21.71 -6.59 10.28
CA SER A 85 22.40 -7.70 9.59
C SER A 85 21.68 -9.03 9.80
N LEU A 86 22.05 -10.08 9.07
CA LEU A 86 21.54 -11.44 9.26
C LEU A 86 21.76 -11.98 10.68
N SER A 87 22.88 -11.62 11.31
CA SER A 87 23.21 -11.97 12.71
C SER A 87 22.80 -10.87 13.72
N GLY A 88 22.09 -9.86 13.27
CA GLY A 88 21.65 -8.75 14.12
C GLY A 88 20.61 -9.16 15.17
N PRO A 89 20.32 -8.31 16.14
CA PRO A 89 19.34 -8.62 17.17
C PRO A 89 17.95 -8.78 16.57
N THR A 90 17.26 -9.86 16.94
CA THR A 90 15.89 -10.13 16.49
C THR A 90 14.92 -9.10 17.07
N LYS A 91 14.09 -8.52 16.20
CA LYS A 91 12.96 -7.67 16.54
C LYS A 91 11.67 -8.42 16.30
N ILE A 92 10.70 -8.21 17.18
CA ILE A 92 9.39 -8.86 17.10
C ILE A 92 8.32 -7.81 17.35
N TYR A 93 7.39 -7.66 16.39
CA TYR A 93 6.18 -6.86 16.53
C TYR A 93 4.96 -7.77 16.47
N ARG A 94 3.90 -7.42 17.20
CA ARG A 94 2.66 -8.21 17.28
C ARG A 94 1.45 -7.33 17.00
N PRO A 95 1.28 -6.82 15.76
CA PRO A 95 0.08 -6.11 15.39
C PRO A 95 -1.11 -7.07 15.31
N ARG A 96 -2.31 -6.51 15.25
CA ARG A 96 -3.55 -7.27 15.07
C ARG A 96 -4.27 -6.82 13.81
N GLY A 97 -4.58 -7.77 12.92
CA GLY A 97 -5.36 -7.54 11.71
C GLY A 97 -6.87 -7.68 11.98
N PHE A 98 -7.66 -6.78 11.40
CA PHE A 98 -9.12 -6.83 11.44
C PHE A 98 -9.65 -6.80 10.01
N VAL A 99 -10.29 -7.88 9.59
CA VAL A 99 -10.92 -7.96 8.26
C VAL A 99 -12.06 -6.94 8.19
N LYS A 100 -11.94 -5.96 7.28
CA LYS A 100 -12.92 -4.89 7.08
C LYS A 100 -13.96 -5.24 6.01
N ASP A 101 -13.54 -5.92 4.94
CA ASP A 101 -14.43 -6.41 3.89
C ASP A 101 -14.54 -7.92 3.95
N LYS A 102 -15.64 -8.42 4.52
CA LYS A 102 -15.92 -9.85 4.65
C LYS A 102 -16.37 -10.52 3.34
N ARG A 103 -16.66 -9.74 2.31
CA ARG A 103 -17.02 -10.28 0.99
C ARG A 103 -15.79 -10.81 0.26
N THR A 104 -14.71 -10.03 0.25
CA THR A 104 -13.45 -10.40 -0.38
C THR A 104 -12.43 -10.98 0.60
N ASN A 105 -12.51 -10.64 1.89
CA ASN A 105 -11.49 -10.86 2.92
C ASN A 105 -10.13 -10.22 2.60
N ALA A 106 -10.05 -9.34 1.60
CA ALA A 106 -8.79 -8.78 1.10
C ALA A 106 -8.45 -7.40 1.69
N ILE A 107 -9.37 -6.77 2.42
CA ILE A 107 -9.15 -5.46 3.03
C ILE A 107 -9.16 -5.60 4.54
N TRP A 108 -8.01 -5.28 5.17
CA TRP A 108 -7.87 -5.34 6.62
C TRP A 108 -7.50 -3.97 7.20
N GLY A 109 -7.66 -3.85 8.50
CA GLY A 109 -7.08 -2.77 9.32
C GLY A 109 -6.01 -3.35 10.21
N MET A 110 -4.73 -3.05 9.94
CA MET A 110 -3.61 -3.53 10.75
C MET A 110 -3.35 -2.58 11.92
N GLN A 111 -3.45 -3.06 13.16
CA GLN A 111 -3.32 -2.27 14.37
C GLN A 111 -2.02 -2.59 15.11
N PHE A 112 -1.07 -1.65 15.02
CA PHE A 112 0.16 -1.67 15.80
C PHE A 112 -0.02 -0.99 17.16
N VAL A 113 -0.78 0.11 17.18
CA VAL A 113 -1.08 0.90 18.39
C VAL A 113 -2.56 1.26 18.41
N TRP A 114 -3.26 0.95 19.50
CA TRP A 114 -4.65 1.33 19.69
C TRP A 114 -4.81 2.87 19.74
N PRO A 115 -5.84 3.47 19.11
CA PRO A 115 -6.92 2.84 18.31
C PRO A 115 -6.66 2.82 16.79
N ILE A 116 -5.43 3.10 16.34
CA ILE A 116 -5.09 3.32 14.92
C ILE A 116 -5.06 1.99 14.16
N ARG A 117 -5.80 1.92 13.05
CA ARG A 117 -5.80 0.78 12.13
C ARG A 117 -5.33 1.21 10.75
N ALA A 118 -4.10 0.88 10.41
CA ALA A 118 -3.50 1.16 9.11
C ALA A 118 -4.20 0.36 7.99
N ASP A 119 -4.29 0.95 6.80
CA ASP A 119 -4.79 0.28 5.61
C ASP A 119 -3.85 -0.87 5.21
N TYR A 120 -4.43 -2.03 4.91
CA TYR A 120 -3.73 -3.25 4.52
C TYR A 120 -4.59 -3.97 3.49
N ARG A 121 -4.08 -4.14 2.28
CA ARG A 121 -4.84 -4.66 1.15
C ARG A 121 -4.08 -5.77 0.45
N ILE A 122 -4.71 -6.93 0.30
CA ILE A 122 -4.18 -8.02 -0.51
C ILE A 122 -4.54 -7.68 -1.97
N VAL A 123 -3.55 -7.13 -2.69
CA VAL A 123 -3.73 -6.62 -4.07
C VAL A 123 -3.39 -7.65 -5.13
N TYR A 124 -2.62 -8.65 -4.74
CA TYR A 124 -2.31 -9.83 -5.54
C TYR A 124 -2.16 -11.04 -4.63
N LEU A 125 -2.64 -12.17 -5.08
CA LEU A 125 -2.48 -13.48 -4.48
C LEU A 125 -2.55 -14.52 -5.60
N ASP A 126 -1.56 -15.38 -5.72
CA ASP A 126 -1.62 -16.45 -6.70
C ASP A 126 -2.58 -17.58 -6.26
N ASP A 127 -3.11 -18.35 -7.22
CA ASP A 127 -4.11 -19.39 -6.97
C ASP A 127 -3.62 -20.49 -6.01
N THR A 128 -2.30 -20.67 -5.94
CA THR A 128 -1.67 -21.67 -5.07
C THR A 128 -1.34 -21.13 -3.68
N TYR A 129 -1.53 -19.83 -3.42
CA TYR A 129 -1.19 -19.15 -2.16
C TYR A 129 0.30 -19.22 -1.81
N GLN A 130 1.15 -19.17 -2.83
CA GLN A 130 2.62 -19.18 -2.66
C GLN A 130 3.22 -17.77 -2.73
N GLN A 131 2.56 -16.83 -3.42
CA GLN A 131 3.05 -15.47 -3.63
C GLN A 131 1.91 -14.47 -3.44
N THR A 132 2.21 -13.34 -2.80
CA THR A 132 1.23 -12.28 -2.56
C THR A 132 1.88 -10.90 -2.61
N ILE A 133 1.09 -9.88 -2.91
CA ILE A 133 1.47 -8.47 -2.76
C ILE A 133 0.46 -7.82 -1.82
N ILE A 134 1.00 -7.17 -0.80
CA ILE A 134 0.23 -6.34 0.11
C ILE A 134 0.50 -4.89 -0.22
N GLY A 135 -0.57 -4.14 -0.43
CA GLY A 135 -0.49 -2.71 -0.73
C GLY A 135 -1.34 -1.86 0.21
N ARG A 136 -1.31 -0.55 -0.03
CA ARG A 136 -2.09 0.46 0.67
C ARG A 136 -2.63 1.48 -0.34
N THR A 137 -3.82 2.05 -0.06
CA THR A 137 -4.43 3.08 -0.93
C THR A 137 -3.52 4.28 -1.14
N SER A 138 -2.74 4.66 -0.12
CA SER A 138 -1.77 5.78 -0.18
C SER A 138 -0.53 5.50 -1.04
N ARG A 139 -0.28 4.24 -1.40
CA ARG A 139 0.91 3.80 -2.16
C ARG A 139 2.25 4.19 -1.53
N ASP A 140 2.26 4.34 -0.22
CA ASP A 140 3.44 4.70 0.58
C ASP A 140 4.27 3.48 1.00
N TYR A 141 3.63 2.31 1.18
CA TYR A 141 4.27 1.06 1.57
C TYR A 141 3.70 -0.10 0.77
N VAL A 142 4.56 -1.07 0.44
CA VAL A 142 4.19 -2.31 -0.25
C VAL A 142 5.08 -3.45 0.23
N TRP A 143 4.52 -4.66 0.25
CA TRP A 143 5.24 -5.89 0.58
C TRP A 143 4.98 -6.93 -0.51
N ILE A 144 6.04 -7.41 -1.15
CA ILE A 144 6.04 -8.62 -1.98
C ILE A 144 6.44 -9.76 -1.06
N MET A 145 5.59 -10.76 -0.92
CA MET A 145 5.83 -11.88 0.00
C MET A 145 5.66 -13.22 -0.69
N ALA A 146 6.36 -14.23 -0.18
CA ALA A 146 6.25 -15.60 -0.65
C ALA A 146 6.29 -16.61 0.52
N ARG A 147 5.88 -17.86 0.25
CA ARG A 147 5.97 -18.97 1.23
C ARG A 147 7.38 -19.51 1.40
N THR A 148 8.31 -19.06 0.58
CA THR A 148 9.73 -19.45 0.64
C THR A 148 10.60 -18.19 0.74
N PRO A 149 11.77 -18.25 1.38
CA PRO A 149 12.67 -17.10 1.53
C PRO A 149 13.27 -16.62 0.20
N THR A 150 13.18 -17.43 -0.84
CA THR A 150 13.65 -17.09 -2.19
C THR A 150 12.61 -17.50 -3.23
N ILE A 151 12.54 -16.72 -4.33
CA ILE A 151 11.72 -17.01 -5.51
C ILE A 151 12.57 -16.90 -6.78
N SER A 152 12.05 -17.43 -7.91
CA SER A 152 12.75 -17.30 -9.18
C SER A 152 12.87 -15.84 -9.61
N GLN A 153 13.93 -15.51 -10.38
CA GLN A 153 14.07 -14.15 -10.95
C GLN A 153 12.88 -13.77 -11.84
N LYS A 154 12.30 -14.74 -12.55
CA LYS A 154 11.11 -14.54 -13.39
C LYS A 154 9.91 -14.10 -12.52
N ASP A 155 9.65 -14.82 -11.42
CA ASP A 155 8.55 -14.50 -10.51
C ASP A 155 8.77 -13.13 -9.85
N TYR A 156 10.00 -12.88 -9.38
CA TYR A 156 10.37 -11.59 -8.83
C TYR A 156 10.07 -10.44 -9.80
N SER A 157 10.55 -10.54 -11.05
CA SER A 157 10.30 -9.51 -12.07
C SER A 157 8.82 -9.32 -12.37
N SER A 158 8.03 -10.41 -12.39
CA SER A 158 6.58 -10.36 -12.59
C SER A 158 5.87 -9.64 -11.46
N LEU A 159 6.26 -9.90 -10.20
CA LEU A 159 5.67 -9.25 -9.01
C LEU A 159 6.05 -7.77 -8.96
N VAL A 160 7.29 -7.40 -9.28
CA VAL A 160 7.74 -6.00 -9.37
C VAL A 160 6.95 -5.24 -10.45
N ALA A 161 6.74 -5.84 -11.63
CA ALA A 161 5.93 -5.22 -12.68
C ALA A 161 4.46 -4.99 -12.25
N ARG A 162 3.92 -5.86 -11.38
CA ARG A 162 2.59 -5.63 -10.78
C ARG A 162 2.60 -4.46 -9.80
N VAL A 163 3.63 -4.33 -8.97
CA VAL A 163 3.81 -3.19 -8.05
C VAL A 163 3.85 -1.88 -8.83
N ASP A 164 4.61 -1.83 -9.95
CA ASP A 164 4.66 -0.70 -10.87
C ASP A 164 3.27 -0.35 -11.42
N SER A 165 2.56 -1.36 -11.94
CA SER A 165 1.20 -1.20 -12.51
C SER A 165 0.17 -0.69 -11.50
N LEU A 166 0.40 -0.87 -10.20
CA LEU A 166 -0.42 -0.34 -9.11
C LEU A 166 -0.08 1.12 -8.77
N GLY A 167 0.94 1.71 -9.42
CA GLY A 167 1.34 3.10 -9.28
C GLY A 167 2.26 3.39 -8.09
N TYR A 168 3.05 2.42 -7.67
CA TYR A 168 4.13 2.62 -6.70
C TYR A 168 5.39 3.16 -7.38
N ASP A 169 6.15 3.96 -6.65
CA ASP A 169 7.50 4.37 -7.06
C ASP A 169 8.48 3.22 -6.77
N LEU A 170 9.07 2.66 -7.82
CA LEU A 170 10.00 1.53 -7.68
C LEU A 170 11.38 1.94 -7.19
N ASP A 171 11.75 3.23 -7.21
CA ASP A 171 13.03 3.70 -6.70
C ASP A 171 13.17 3.48 -5.19
N ASP A 172 12.04 3.40 -4.47
CA ASP A 172 11.97 3.09 -3.05
C ASP A 172 11.87 1.60 -2.73
N LEU A 173 11.70 0.73 -3.75
CA LEU A 173 11.53 -0.71 -3.55
C LEU A 173 12.86 -1.39 -3.24
N GLN A 174 12.95 -2.01 -2.08
CA GLN A 174 14.14 -2.69 -1.58
C GLN A 174 13.92 -4.20 -1.53
N LYS A 175 14.87 -4.97 -2.07
CA LYS A 175 14.89 -6.43 -1.96
C LYS A 175 15.34 -6.82 -0.56
N ALA A 176 14.58 -7.69 0.11
CA ALA A 176 14.97 -8.24 1.40
C ALA A 176 16.06 -9.30 1.26
N THR A 177 16.90 -9.44 2.29
CA THR A 177 17.95 -10.46 2.38
C THR A 177 17.51 -11.55 3.34
N HIS A 178 17.55 -12.80 2.86
CA HIS A 178 17.30 -14.01 3.64
C HIS A 178 18.54 -14.93 3.63
N GLU A 179 18.68 -15.75 4.67
CA GLU A 179 19.64 -16.86 4.72
C GLU A 179 19.19 -18.02 3.83
#